data_96de0a8f6ecb18e9ae3f28f1e7e50d3a
#
_entry.id   96de0a8f6ecb18e9ae3f28f1e7e50d3a
#
_cell.length_a   1.000
_cell.length_b   1.000
_cell.length_c   1.000
_cell.angle_alpha   90.00
_cell.angle_beta   90.00
_cell.angle_gamma   90.00
#
_symmetry.space_group_name_H-M   'P 1'
#
loop_
_entity.id
_entity.type
_entity.pdbx_description
1 polymer ?
#
loop_
_entity_poly.entity_id
_entity_poly.type
_entity_poly.pdbx_seq_one_letter_code
_entity_poly.pdbx_strand_id
1 'polypeptide(L)'
;AEAKPAFEKLVKQAPSNSSYNHWYGVCCYETGDLTGAEKHLKVAVKRKVQEAYRYMSEVYYKTYRFDEAGEMLEEYINLLAKKKQDPQSFETKLDLANNAQRMMEKVEDVQIIDSLVVDKDDFLSAYILSEESGTLDSYKDFFQTNEPVSSTVYKNQKGDKIYYAHSTDGDRYCLFTQSMLMDEWGDEKQLPMNINSNDDDNYPFVLSDGATIYYSSKGN
;
A
#
# COMPACT_ATOMS: atom_id res chain seq x y z
N ALA A 1 7.34 12.76 17.88
CA ALA A 1 6.40 13.74 18.44
C ALA A 1 7.07 14.62 19.52
N GLU A 2 7.76 14.07 20.50
CA GLU A 2 8.33 14.80 21.65
C GLU A 2 9.40 15.85 21.25
N ALA A 3 10.19 15.60 20.22
CA ALA A 3 11.24 16.51 19.78
C ALA A 3 10.72 17.73 18.98
N LYS A 4 9.48 17.69 18.45
CA LYS A 4 8.95 18.74 17.57
C LYS A 4 8.98 20.14 18.18
N PRO A 5 8.56 20.37 19.46
CA PRO A 5 8.60 21.69 20.08
C PRO A 5 10.01 22.25 20.27
N ALA A 6 11.00 21.37 20.51
CA ALA A 6 12.40 21.79 20.67
C ALA A 6 12.98 22.29 19.34
N PHE A 7 12.76 21.53 18.25
CA PHE A 7 13.23 21.95 16.92
C PHE A 7 12.49 23.19 16.40
N GLU A 8 11.20 23.34 16.72
CA GLU A 8 10.46 24.56 16.41
C GLU A 8 11.12 25.82 17.00
N LYS A 9 11.52 25.77 18.28
CA LYS A 9 12.25 26.87 18.92
C LYS A 9 13.58 27.15 18.23
N LEU A 10 14.34 26.10 17.88
CA LEU A 10 15.64 26.25 17.22
C LEU A 10 15.50 26.88 15.83
N VAL A 11 14.50 26.47 15.06
CA VAL A 11 14.20 27.06 13.75
C VAL A 11 13.77 28.52 13.87
N LYS A 12 12.98 28.89 14.90
CA LYS A 12 12.64 30.30 15.16
C LYS A 12 13.86 31.16 15.48
N GLN A 13 14.85 30.59 16.18
CA GLN A 13 16.10 31.30 16.51
C GLN A 13 17.07 31.40 15.32
N ALA A 14 17.11 30.38 14.46
CA ALA A 14 18.00 30.31 13.31
C ALA A 14 17.24 29.76 12.06
N PRO A 15 16.41 30.59 11.41
CA PRO A 15 15.50 30.15 10.34
C PRO A 15 16.21 29.58 9.09
N SER A 16 17.45 29.96 8.85
CA SER A 16 18.27 29.50 7.72
C SER A 16 19.19 28.31 8.04
N ASN A 17 19.19 27.82 9.29
CA ASN A 17 19.99 26.68 9.66
C ASN A 17 19.44 25.40 9.07
N SER A 18 20.20 24.77 8.17
CA SER A 18 19.76 23.58 7.42
C SER A 18 19.53 22.36 8.30
N SER A 19 20.34 22.17 9.34
CA SER A 19 20.19 21.03 10.26
C SER A 19 18.92 21.16 11.10
N TYR A 20 18.64 22.34 11.64
CA TYR A 20 17.42 22.59 12.41
C TYR A 20 16.17 22.44 11.54
N ASN A 21 16.20 22.98 10.32
CA ASN A 21 15.11 22.82 9.36
C ASN A 21 14.91 21.38 8.94
N HIS A 22 16.01 20.63 8.72
CA HIS A 22 15.91 19.20 8.43
C HIS A 22 15.15 18.46 9.54
N TRP A 23 15.63 18.54 10.77
CA TRP A 23 15.02 17.80 11.89
C TRP A 23 13.61 18.28 12.22
N TYR A 24 13.34 19.56 12.10
CA TYR A 24 11.98 20.06 12.29
C TYR A 24 11.04 19.58 11.17
N GLY A 25 11.50 19.57 9.92
CA GLY A 25 10.77 19.02 8.79
C GLY A 25 10.48 17.52 8.96
N VAL A 26 11.44 16.75 9.46
CA VAL A 26 11.23 15.32 9.81
C VAL A 26 10.17 15.20 10.91
N CYS A 27 10.23 16.01 11.97
CA CYS A 27 9.21 16.00 13.01
C CYS A 27 7.81 16.33 12.47
N CYS A 28 7.71 17.27 11.53
CA CYS A 28 6.44 17.60 10.86
C CYS A 28 5.94 16.41 10.05
N TYR A 29 6.80 15.78 9.25
CA TYR A 29 6.45 14.58 8.47
C TYR A 29 5.91 13.45 9.35
N GLU A 30 6.62 13.10 10.42
CA GLU A 30 6.24 12.04 11.36
C GLU A 30 4.95 12.36 12.15
N THR A 31 4.56 13.61 12.23
CA THR A 31 3.29 14.04 12.86
C THR A 31 2.16 14.31 11.87
N GLY A 32 2.35 13.99 10.57
CA GLY A 32 1.34 14.17 9.53
C GLY A 32 1.19 15.60 9.00
N ASP A 33 2.02 16.54 9.46
CA ASP A 33 2.03 17.93 8.97
C ASP A 33 2.89 18.01 7.70
N LEU A 34 2.35 17.54 6.58
CA LEU A 34 3.08 17.49 5.30
C LEU A 34 3.45 18.88 4.78
N THR A 35 2.59 19.89 5.00
CA THR A 35 2.86 21.26 4.60
C THR A 35 4.03 21.86 5.39
N GLY A 36 4.05 21.66 6.70
CA GLY A 36 5.18 22.06 7.54
C GLY A 36 6.46 21.32 7.18
N ALA A 37 6.36 20.00 6.90
CA ALA A 37 7.49 19.19 6.47
C ALA A 37 8.08 19.73 5.17
N GLU A 38 7.29 19.97 4.13
CA GLU A 38 7.74 20.51 2.85
C GLU A 38 8.46 21.85 3.04
N LYS A 39 7.85 22.77 3.77
CA LYS A 39 8.41 24.09 4.03
C LYS A 39 9.84 24.02 4.59
N HIS A 40 10.04 23.20 5.60
CA HIS A 40 11.31 23.13 6.30
C HIS A 40 12.34 22.23 5.59
N LEU A 41 11.91 21.12 5.01
CA LEU A 41 12.79 20.26 4.21
C LEU A 41 13.33 20.98 2.97
N LYS A 42 12.56 21.88 2.33
CA LYS A 42 13.07 22.74 1.23
C LYS A 42 14.29 23.56 1.61
N VAL A 43 14.34 24.06 2.85
CA VAL A 43 15.51 24.81 3.33
C VAL A 43 16.72 23.89 3.45
N ALA A 44 16.53 22.67 3.93
CA ALA A 44 17.58 21.67 4.07
C ALA A 44 18.08 21.15 2.70
N VAL A 45 17.16 20.86 1.76
CA VAL A 45 17.49 20.46 0.37
C VAL A 45 18.35 21.52 -0.34
N LYS A 46 17.98 22.80 -0.23
CA LYS A 46 18.79 23.93 -0.78
C LYS A 46 20.23 23.97 -0.27
N ARG A 47 20.46 23.42 0.93
CA ARG A 47 21.80 23.32 1.55
C ARG A 47 22.43 21.92 1.37
N LYS A 48 21.84 21.08 0.51
CA LYS A 48 22.31 19.74 0.15
C LYS A 48 22.44 18.80 1.36
N VAL A 49 21.53 18.89 2.32
CA VAL A 49 21.41 17.92 3.40
C VAL A 49 20.87 16.62 2.81
N GLN A 50 21.68 15.57 2.78
CA GLN A 50 21.37 14.33 2.08
C GLN A 50 20.00 13.74 2.49
N GLU A 51 19.78 13.49 3.79
CA GLU A 51 18.53 12.89 4.27
C GLU A 51 17.30 13.77 4.01
N ALA A 52 17.46 15.06 3.75
CA ALA A 52 16.34 15.91 3.41
C ALA A 52 15.73 15.57 2.05
N TYR A 53 16.52 15.07 1.10
CA TYR A 53 16.00 14.61 -0.21
C TYR A 53 15.08 13.40 -0.03
N ARG A 54 15.49 12.42 0.79
CA ARG A 54 14.67 11.25 1.11
C ARG A 54 13.31 11.63 1.71
N TYR A 55 13.31 12.44 2.77
CA TYR A 55 12.06 12.88 3.38
C TYR A 55 11.22 13.77 2.47
N MET A 56 11.87 14.56 1.62
CA MET A 56 11.17 15.40 0.66
C MET A 56 10.47 14.57 -0.42
N SER A 57 11.11 13.49 -0.89
CA SER A 57 10.48 12.57 -1.83
C SER A 57 9.24 11.90 -1.22
N GLU A 58 9.29 11.51 0.05
CA GLU A 58 8.14 10.93 0.75
C GLU A 58 6.98 11.96 0.90
N VAL A 59 7.31 13.23 1.17
CA VAL A 59 6.30 14.30 1.23
C VAL A 59 5.64 14.49 -0.13
N TYR A 60 6.42 14.55 -1.19
CA TYR A 60 5.92 14.70 -2.55
C TYR A 60 5.08 13.50 -2.98
N TYR A 61 5.54 12.27 -2.69
CA TYR A 61 4.79 11.05 -2.98
C TYR A 61 3.42 11.04 -2.28
N LYS A 62 3.38 11.37 -0.98
CA LYS A 62 2.14 11.46 -0.20
C LYS A 62 1.20 12.59 -0.63
N THR A 63 1.69 13.58 -1.37
CA THR A 63 0.90 14.68 -1.91
C THR A 63 0.62 14.53 -3.41
N TYR A 64 0.80 13.33 -3.96
CA TYR A 64 0.56 12.95 -5.37
C TYR A 64 1.39 13.75 -6.38
N ARG A 65 2.54 14.25 -5.96
CA ARG A 65 3.50 15.01 -6.79
C ARG A 65 4.65 14.08 -7.17
N PHE A 66 4.33 13.09 -8.01
CA PHE A 66 5.21 11.96 -8.30
C PHE A 66 6.46 12.35 -9.09
N ASP A 67 6.37 13.31 -10.03
CA ASP A 67 7.55 13.84 -10.73
C ASP A 67 8.57 14.40 -9.76
N GLU A 68 8.11 15.28 -8.86
CA GLU A 68 8.99 15.93 -7.88
C GLU A 68 9.52 14.91 -6.85
N ALA A 69 8.74 13.87 -6.53
CA ALA A 69 9.21 12.76 -5.71
C ALA A 69 10.35 12.00 -6.40
N GLY A 70 10.21 11.73 -7.70
CA GLY A 70 11.24 11.10 -8.54
C GLY A 70 12.53 11.92 -8.57
N GLU A 71 12.44 13.23 -8.84
CA GLU A 71 13.60 14.13 -8.83
C GLU A 71 14.38 14.09 -7.50
N MET A 72 13.65 14.08 -6.37
CA MET A 72 14.29 14.01 -5.05
C MET A 72 14.95 12.65 -4.81
N LEU A 73 14.35 11.55 -5.28
CA LEU A 73 14.92 10.21 -5.18
C LEU A 73 16.17 10.07 -6.03
N GLU A 74 16.16 10.56 -7.27
CA GLU A 74 17.35 10.56 -8.14
C GLU A 74 18.53 11.28 -7.49
N GLU A 75 18.29 12.47 -6.96
CA GLU A 75 19.35 13.22 -6.25
C GLU A 75 19.83 12.46 -5.00
N TYR A 76 18.94 11.82 -4.25
CA TYR A 76 19.32 11.03 -3.09
C TYR A 76 20.16 9.81 -3.48
N ILE A 77 19.76 9.05 -4.50
CA ILE A 77 20.48 7.90 -5.07
C ILE A 77 21.87 8.32 -5.53
N ASN A 78 21.98 9.44 -6.24
CA ASN A 78 23.27 10.00 -6.66
C ASN A 78 24.18 10.35 -5.47
N LEU A 79 23.63 10.84 -4.36
CA LEU A 79 24.39 11.13 -3.15
C LEU A 79 24.86 9.86 -2.43
N LEU A 80 24.00 8.81 -2.40
CA LEU A 80 24.37 7.48 -1.88
C LEU A 80 25.52 6.87 -2.68
N ALA A 81 25.41 6.88 -4.00
CA ALA A 81 26.43 6.34 -4.91
C ALA A 81 27.80 7.01 -4.71
N LYS A 82 27.83 8.36 -4.56
CA LYS A 82 29.06 9.10 -4.24
C LYS A 82 29.72 8.66 -2.93
N LYS A 83 28.91 8.19 -1.97
CA LYS A 83 29.38 7.68 -0.68
C LYS A 83 29.61 6.16 -0.64
N LYS A 84 29.43 5.47 -1.77
CA LYS A 84 29.49 4.00 -1.88
C LYS A 84 28.50 3.29 -0.96
N GLN A 85 27.34 3.89 -0.75
CA GLN A 85 26.19 3.30 -0.02
C GLN A 85 25.26 2.64 -1.01
N ASP A 86 24.59 1.56 -0.61
CA ASP A 86 23.66 0.82 -1.45
C ASP A 86 22.37 1.64 -1.74
N PRO A 87 22.04 1.92 -3.00
CA PRO A 87 20.84 2.65 -3.39
C PRO A 87 19.62 1.75 -3.66
N GLN A 88 19.74 0.43 -3.69
CA GLN A 88 18.76 -0.50 -4.27
C GLN A 88 17.33 -0.27 -3.77
N SER A 89 17.13 -0.06 -2.47
CA SER A 89 15.80 0.18 -1.91
C SER A 89 15.17 1.51 -2.36
N PHE A 90 15.97 2.47 -2.78
CA PHE A 90 15.52 3.78 -3.28
C PHE A 90 15.32 3.77 -4.80
N GLU A 91 16.02 2.91 -5.53
CA GLU A 91 15.76 2.64 -6.94
C GLU A 91 14.36 2.04 -7.13
N THR A 92 13.97 1.09 -6.29
CA THR A 92 12.59 0.56 -6.28
C THR A 92 11.55 1.65 -6.01
N LYS A 93 11.82 2.57 -5.06
CA LYS A 93 10.93 3.70 -4.78
C LYS A 93 10.84 4.69 -5.95
N LEU A 94 11.94 4.90 -6.66
CA LEU A 94 11.97 5.73 -7.87
C LEU A 94 11.10 5.10 -8.98
N ASP A 95 11.21 3.80 -9.19
CA ASP A 95 10.37 3.09 -10.14
C ASP A 95 8.89 3.19 -9.78
N LEU A 96 8.54 3.08 -8.50
CA LEU A 96 7.17 3.29 -8.03
C LEU A 96 6.67 4.72 -8.29
N ALA A 97 7.48 5.74 -8.04
CA ALA A 97 7.12 7.14 -8.32
C ALA A 97 6.90 7.37 -9.82
N ASN A 98 7.79 6.85 -10.66
CA ASN A 98 7.69 6.94 -12.12
C ASN A 98 6.46 6.18 -12.67
N ASN A 99 6.11 5.04 -12.08
CA ASN A 99 4.91 4.31 -12.43
C ASN A 99 3.64 5.08 -12.03
N ALA A 100 3.62 5.63 -10.81
CA ALA A 100 2.51 6.43 -10.32
C ALA A 100 2.28 7.67 -11.19
N GLN A 101 3.36 8.36 -11.63
CA GLN A 101 3.26 9.48 -12.54
C GLN A 101 2.62 9.08 -13.88
N ARG A 102 3.06 7.97 -14.48
CA ARG A 102 2.46 7.45 -15.73
C ARG A 102 0.99 7.09 -15.58
N MET A 103 0.59 6.61 -14.40
CA MET A 103 -0.82 6.34 -14.10
C MET A 103 -1.63 7.64 -14.01
N MET A 104 -1.06 8.70 -13.41
CA MET A 104 -1.72 10.02 -13.31
C MET A 104 -1.95 10.67 -14.68
N GLU A 105 -1.12 10.38 -15.68
CA GLU A 105 -1.33 10.86 -17.05
C GLU A 105 -2.56 10.24 -17.75
N LYS A 106 -3.07 9.13 -17.21
CA LYS A 106 -4.21 8.37 -17.75
C LYS A 106 -5.41 8.34 -16.81
N VAL A 107 -5.52 9.33 -15.93
CA VAL A 107 -6.65 9.43 -15.01
C VAL A 107 -7.93 9.67 -15.80
N GLU A 108 -8.89 8.77 -15.62
CA GLU A 108 -10.27 8.97 -16.11
C GLU A 108 -11.09 9.72 -15.07
N ASP A 109 -12.02 10.56 -15.52
CA ASP A 109 -12.97 11.21 -14.62
C ASP A 109 -13.90 10.16 -14.00
N VAL A 110 -13.76 9.93 -12.70
CA VAL A 110 -14.60 9.00 -11.96
C VAL A 110 -15.76 9.75 -11.34
N GLN A 111 -16.98 9.36 -11.71
CA GLN A 111 -18.19 9.87 -11.07
C GLN A 111 -18.51 9.00 -9.84
N ILE A 112 -18.53 9.62 -8.66
CA ILE A 112 -19.01 8.97 -7.44
C ILE A 112 -20.55 8.95 -7.53
N ILE A 113 -21.11 7.75 -7.67
CA ILE A 113 -22.56 7.52 -7.77
C ILE A 113 -23.19 7.48 -6.39
N ASP A 114 -22.50 6.84 -5.43
CA ASP A 114 -22.97 6.68 -4.06
C ASP A 114 -21.78 6.54 -3.09
N SER A 115 -22.02 6.78 -1.80
CA SER A 115 -21.07 6.58 -0.72
C SER A 115 -21.78 6.03 0.51
N LEU A 116 -21.27 4.95 1.09
CA LEU A 116 -21.83 4.28 2.24
C LEU A 116 -20.81 4.24 3.38
N VAL A 117 -21.24 4.61 4.59
CA VAL A 117 -20.45 4.45 5.81
C VAL A 117 -21.00 3.25 6.57
N VAL A 118 -20.17 2.23 6.75
CA VAL A 118 -20.52 0.99 7.45
C VAL A 118 -19.52 0.69 8.55
N ASP A 119 -19.96 0.01 9.59
CA ASP A 119 -19.05 -0.51 10.59
C ASP A 119 -18.14 -1.58 9.97
N LYS A 120 -16.90 -1.69 10.49
CA LYS A 120 -15.91 -2.62 9.96
C LYS A 120 -16.39 -4.08 10.01
N ASP A 121 -17.15 -4.44 11.04
CA ASP A 121 -17.65 -5.79 11.25
C ASP A 121 -18.83 -6.11 10.30
N ASP A 122 -19.53 -5.08 9.81
CA ASP A 122 -20.65 -5.21 8.86
C ASP A 122 -20.23 -4.96 7.41
N PHE A 123 -18.94 -4.80 7.16
CA PHE A 123 -18.42 -4.40 5.85
C PHE A 123 -18.86 -5.35 4.71
N LEU A 124 -18.83 -6.67 4.94
CA LEU A 124 -19.23 -7.65 3.94
C LEU A 124 -20.73 -7.60 3.62
N SER A 125 -21.58 -7.27 4.59
CA SER A 125 -23.03 -7.16 4.40
C SER A 125 -23.43 -5.96 3.54
N ALA A 126 -22.54 -4.97 3.41
CA ALA A 126 -22.74 -3.80 2.54
C ALA A 126 -22.49 -4.11 1.05
N TYR A 127 -21.81 -5.22 0.73
CA TYR A 127 -21.58 -5.64 -0.63
C TYR A 127 -22.81 -6.37 -1.19
N ILE A 128 -23.57 -5.70 -2.03
CA ILE A 128 -24.65 -6.30 -2.80
C ILE A 128 -24.05 -6.78 -4.12
N LEU A 129 -23.61 -8.03 -4.13
CA LEU A 129 -23.16 -8.67 -5.36
C LEU A 129 -24.38 -9.07 -6.19
N SER A 130 -24.27 -8.95 -7.52
CA SER A 130 -25.28 -9.55 -8.42
C SER A 130 -25.24 -11.07 -8.32
N GLU A 131 -26.35 -11.74 -8.62
CA GLU A 131 -26.41 -13.21 -8.64
C GLU A 131 -25.36 -13.84 -9.58
N GLU A 132 -24.93 -13.09 -10.61
CA GLU A 132 -23.91 -13.51 -11.56
C GLU A 132 -22.48 -13.39 -11.02
N SER A 133 -22.29 -12.68 -9.92
CA SER A 133 -20.96 -12.39 -9.37
C SER A 133 -20.49 -13.37 -8.30
N GLY A 134 -21.34 -14.35 -7.91
CA GLY A 134 -21.02 -15.27 -6.82
C GLY A 134 -21.28 -14.67 -5.43
N THR A 135 -20.65 -15.22 -4.39
CA THR A 135 -20.83 -14.77 -3.00
C THR A 135 -19.51 -14.51 -2.29
N LEU A 136 -19.54 -13.61 -1.31
CA LEU A 136 -18.44 -13.32 -0.39
C LEU A 136 -18.88 -13.64 1.03
N ASP A 137 -18.09 -14.44 1.72
CA ASP A 137 -18.25 -14.78 3.14
C ASP A 137 -16.97 -14.43 3.91
N SER A 138 -17.04 -14.26 5.24
CA SER A 138 -15.83 -14.22 6.04
C SER A 138 -15.20 -15.61 6.07
N TYR A 139 -13.84 -15.67 6.16
CA TYR A 139 -13.13 -16.95 6.28
C TYR A 139 -13.65 -17.76 7.47
N LYS A 140 -13.87 -17.10 8.61
CA LYS A 140 -14.35 -17.70 9.84
C LYS A 140 -15.73 -18.35 9.68
N ASP A 141 -16.67 -17.66 9.05
CA ASP A 141 -18.05 -18.16 8.90
C ASP A 141 -18.13 -19.28 7.88
N PHE A 142 -17.38 -19.15 6.78
CA PHE A 142 -17.36 -20.17 5.73
C PHE A 142 -16.80 -21.51 6.22
N PHE A 143 -15.61 -21.47 6.85
CA PHE A 143 -14.94 -22.68 7.35
C PHE A 143 -15.35 -23.08 8.77
N GLN A 144 -16.24 -22.32 9.42
CA GLN A 144 -16.69 -22.54 10.80
C GLN A 144 -15.52 -22.72 11.79
N THR A 145 -14.50 -21.90 11.64
CA THR A 145 -13.26 -21.96 12.43
C THR A 145 -13.14 -20.77 13.39
N ASN A 146 -12.38 -20.97 14.49
CA ASN A 146 -12.00 -19.89 15.40
C ASN A 146 -10.58 -19.38 15.13
N GLU A 147 -9.95 -19.80 14.06
CA GLU A 147 -8.63 -19.29 13.68
C GLU A 147 -8.70 -17.80 13.39
N PRO A 148 -7.69 -17.03 13.81
CA PRO A 148 -7.67 -15.58 13.63
C PRO A 148 -7.25 -15.19 12.19
N VAL A 149 -7.92 -15.77 11.19
CA VAL A 149 -7.68 -15.48 9.79
C VAL A 149 -8.50 -14.27 9.35
N SER A 150 -7.82 -13.18 9.00
CA SER A 150 -8.45 -11.97 8.47
C SER A 150 -8.48 -12.02 6.94
N SER A 151 -9.44 -12.75 6.40
CA SER A 151 -9.63 -12.93 4.95
C SER A 151 -11.10 -13.13 4.62
N THR A 152 -11.41 -13.09 3.32
CA THR A 152 -12.72 -13.45 2.76
C THR A 152 -12.61 -14.72 1.94
N VAL A 153 -13.73 -15.44 1.83
CA VAL A 153 -13.90 -16.55 0.90
C VAL A 153 -14.84 -16.10 -0.21
N TYR A 154 -14.32 -16.04 -1.42
CA TYR A 154 -15.14 -15.83 -2.60
C TYR A 154 -15.57 -17.18 -3.17
N LYS A 155 -16.87 -17.38 -3.36
CA LYS A 155 -17.45 -18.55 -4.02
C LYS A 155 -18.05 -18.13 -5.37
N ASN A 156 -17.65 -18.80 -6.45
CA ASN A 156 -18.13 -18.48 -7.78
C ASN A 156 -19.64 -18.70 -7.94
N GLN A 157 -20.23 -18.12 -8.98
CA GLN A 157 -21.67 -18.22 -9.29
C GLN A 157 -22.19 -19.65 -9.31
N LYS A 158 -21.43 -20.59 -9.89
CA LYS A 158 -21.82 -22.00 -9.97
C LYS A 158 -21.78 -22.72 -8.62
N GLY A 159 -21.15 -22.12 -7.61
CA GLY A 159 -20.98 -22.69 -6.29
C GLY A 159 -20.00 -23.87 -6.22
N ASP A 160 -19.25 -24.11 -7.30
CA ASP A 160 -18.35 -25.27 -7.45
C ASP A 160 -16.88 -24.95 -7.23
N LYS A 161 -16.55 -23.68 -6.98
CA LYS A 161 -15.19 -23.24 -6.76
C LYS A 161 -15.11 -22.08 -5.76
N ILE A 162 -14.14 -22.16 -4.86
CA ILE A 162 -13.83 -21.09 -3.90
C ILE A 162 -12.41 -20.60 -4.04
N TYR A 163 -12.21 -19.34 -3.65
CA TYR A 163 -10.92 -18.67 -3.55
C TYR A 163 -10.84 -17.95 -2.21
N TYR A 164 -9.73 -18.06 -1.54
CA TYR A 164 -9.51 -17.48 -0.22
C TYR A 164 -8.02 -17.30 0.06
N ALA A 165 -7.67 -16.67 1.18
CA ALA A 165 -6.30 -16.54 1.61
C ALA A 165 -6.16 -16.97 3.06
N HIS A 166 -5.06 -17.64 3.35
CA HIS A 166 -4.58 -17.89 4.71
C HIS A 166 -3.06 -18.08 4.74
N SER A 167 -2.49 -18.23 5.93
CA SER A 167 -1.08 -18.53 6.12
C SER A 167 -0.90 -20.00 6.45
N THR A 168 0.00 -20.69 5.74
CA THR A 168 0.33 -22.10 5.98
C THR A 168 1.43 -22.29 7.01
N ASP A 169 2.29 -21.27 7.19
CA ASP A 169 3.49 -21.29 8.03
C ASP A 169 3.52 -20.16 9.08
N GLY A 170 2.49 -19.35 9.11
CA GLY A 170 2.37 -18.18 10.00
C GLY A 170 3.11 -16.93 9.52
N ASP A 171 3.83 -17.01 8.40
CA ASP A 171 4.67 -15.92 7.93
C ASP A 171 3.91 -14.94 7.02
N ARG A 172 3.14 -15.44 6.06
CA ARG A 172 2.43 -14.60 5.08
C ARG A 172 1.13 -15.23 4.61
N TYR A 173 0.22 -14.39 4.14
CA TYR A 173 -1.00 -14.83 3.48
C TYR A 173 -0.74 -15.15 2.01
N CYS A 174 -1.20 -16.31 1.58
CA CYS A 174 -1.20 -16.72 0.17
C CYS A 174 -2.63 -17.03 -0.29
N LEU A 175 -2.88 -16.87 -1.57
CA LEU A 175 -4.14 -17.19 -2.20
C LEU A 175 -4.24 -18.68 -2.56
N PHE A 176 -5.38 -19.25 -2.25
CA PHE A 176 -5.71 -20.66 -2.50
C PHE A 176 -7.03 -20.80 -3.21
N THR A 177 -7.25 -21.98 -3.77
CA THR A 177 -8.53 -22.38 -4.38
C THR A 177 -8.86 -23.82 -4.06
N GLN A 178 -10.15 -24.11 -3.92
CA GLN A 178 -10.70 -25.45 -3.87
C GLN A 178 -11.82 -25.60 -4.88
N SER A 179 -11.99 -26.80 -5.40
CA SER A 179 -13.13 -27.14 -6.28
C SER A 179 -14.01 -28.18 -5.61
N MET A 180 -15.31 -28.08 -5.81
CA MET A 180 -16.28 -29.02 -5.27
C MET A 180 -16.25 -30.32 -6.07
N LEU A 181 -16.19 -31.44 -5.39
CA LEU A 181 -16.26 -32.78 -5.94
C LEU A 181 -17.26 -33.59 -5.12
N MET A 182 -18.33 -34.08 -5.73
CA MET A 182 -19.37 -34.90 -5.07
C MET A 182 -19.91 -34.24 -3.78
N ASP A 183 -20.24 -32.95 -3.87
CA ASP A 183 -20.75 -32.11 -2.77
C ASP A 183 -19.75 -31.86 -1.59
N GLU A 184 -18.49 -32.18 -1.76
CA GLU A 184 -17.44 -31.88 -0.79
C GLU A 184 -16.35 -31.00 -1.42
N TRP A 185 -15.73 -30.13 -0.63
CA TRP A 185 -14.58 -29.35 -1.08
C TRP A 185 -13.36 -30.27 -1.18
N GLY A 186 -12.78 -30.33 -2.37
CA GLY A 186 -11.58 -31.10 -2.66
C GLY A 186 -10.30 -30.50 -2.04
N ASP A 187 -9.15 -31.05 -2.39
CA ASP A 187 -7.87 -30.60 -1.87
C ASP A 187 -7.59 -29.12 -2.20
N GLU A 188 -7.06 -28.42 -1.21
CA GLU A 188 -6.58 -27.08 -1.32
C GLU A 188 -5.41 -26.98 -2.32
N LYS A 189 -5.44 -25.97 -3.19
CA LYS A 189 -4.38 -25.68 -4.15
C LYS A 189 -3.96 -24.23 -4.04
N GLN A 190 -2.72 -24.01 -3.75
CA GLN A 190 -2.15 -22.66 -3.80
C GLN A 190 -2.14 -22.13 -5.23
N LEU A 191 -2.51 -20.86 -5.42
CA LEU A 191 -2.40 -20.21 -6.73
C LEU A 191 -0.92 -20.02 -7.10
N PRO A 192 -0.58 -20.02 -8.40
CA PRO A 192 0.80 -20.00 -8.84
C PRO A 192 1.52 -18.68 -8.49
N MET A 193 2.85 -18.69 -8.52
CA MET A 193 3.72 -17.58 -8.11
C MET A 193 3.62 -16.30 -8.99
N ASN A 194 2.99 -16.38 -10.15
CA ASN A 194 2.66 -15.18 -10.93
C ASN A 194 1.42 -14.43 -10.40
N ILE A 195 0.72 -15.01 -9.43
CA ILE A 195 -0.40 -14.41 -8.68
C ILE A 195 0.05 -14.19 -7.24
N ASN A 196 0.52 -15.24 -6.55
CA ASN A 196 1.07 -15.10 -5.20
C ASN A 196 2.45 -14.43 -5.24
N SER A 197 2.58 -13.31 -4.55
CA SER A 197 3.83 -12.57 -4.40
C SER A 197 4.71 -13.16 -3.29
N ASN A 198 5.81 -12.47 -2.97
CA ASN A 198 6.65 -12.81 -1.81
C ASN A 198 6.16 -12.21 -0.49
N ASP A 199 5.08 -11.44 -0.52
CA ASP A 199 4.44 -10.79 0.62
C ASP A 199 2.99 -11.25 0.79
N ASP A 200 2.21 -10.57 1.67
CA ASP A 200 0.80 -10.91 1.90
C ASP A 200 -0.06 -10.64 0.66
N ASP A 201 -0.75 -11.66 0.21
CA ASP A 201 -1.79 -11.61 -0.81
C ASP A 201 -3.12 -12.04 -0.19
N ASN A 202 -4.18 -11.22 -0.31
CA ASN A 202 -5.43 -11.44 0.42
C ASN A 202 -6.66 -10.93 -0.33
N TYR A 203 -7.85 -11.24 0.19
CA TYR A 203 -9.16 -10.79 -0.28
C TYR A 203 -9.40 -11.04 -1.77
N PRO A 204 -9.35 -12.30 -2.24
CA PRO A 204 -9.57 -12.62 -3.64
C PRO A 204 -11.03 -12.42 -4.06
N PHE A 205 -11.20 -11.89 -5.26
CA PHE A 205 -12.49 -11.81 -5.96
C PHE A 205 -12.28 -12.15 -7.43
N VAL A 206 -13.06 -13.09 -7.96
CA VAL A 206 -12.94 -13.55 -9.35
C VAL A 206 -14.16 -13.09 -10.14
N LEU A 207 -13.93 -12.46 -11.29
CA LEU A 207 -15.02 -12.05 -12.17
C LEU A 207 -15.79 -13.25 -12.71
N SER A 208 -17.01 -12.99 -13.20
CA SER A 208 -17.89 -13.99 -13.81
C SER A 208 -17.30 -14.68 -15.05
N ASP A 209 -16.25 -14.08 -15.66
CA ASP A 209 -15.47 -14.68 -16.75
C ASP A 209 -14.64 -15.89 -16.29
N GLY A 210 -14.43 -16.06 -14.98
CA GLY A 210 -13.62 -17.12 -14.39
C GLY A 210 -12.12 -17.02 -14.69
N ALA A 211 -11.66 -15.95 -15.32
CA ALA A 211 -10.29 -15.74 -15.78
C ALA A 211 -9.59 -14.56 -15.09
N THR A 212 -10.37 -13.57 -14.66
CA THR A 212 -9.84 -12.36 -14.03
C THR A 212 -10.00 -12.41 -12.52
N ILE A 213 -8.91 -12.26 -11.78
CA ILE A 213 -8.89 -12.21 -10.32
C ILE A 213 -8.44 -10.84 -9.84
N TYR A 214 -9.16 -10.26 -8.90
CA TYR A 214 -8.77 -9.09 -8.12
C TYR A 214 -8.41 -9.54 -6.70
N TYR A 215 -7.36 -8.97 -6.14
CA TYR A 215 -6.93 -9.26 -4.78
C TYR A 215 -6.07 -8.11 -4.25
N SER A 216 -5.88 -8.02 -2.95
CA SER A 216 -4.93 -7.09 -2.37
C SER A 216 -3.58 -7.77 -2.16
N SER A 217 -2.50 -7.07 -2.50
CA SER A 217 -1.13 -7.56 -2.35
C SER A 217 -0.25 -6.50 -1.67
N LYS A 218 0.66 -6.94 -0.81
CA LYS A 218 1.76 -6.11 -0.29
C LYS A 218 3.05 -6.30 -1.08
N GLY A 219 3.12 -7.35 -1.89
CA GLY A 219 4.23 -7.61 -2.79
C GLY A 219 4.06 -6.91 -4.14
N ASN A 220 5.18 -6.56 -4.78
CA ASN A 220 5.24 -5.98 -6.12
C ASN A 220 5.60 -7.05 -7.14
#